data_d1ae621e327c0d627259a05573e8054b
#
_entry.id   d1ae621e327c0d627259a05573e8054b
#
_cell.length_a   1.000
_cell.length_b   1.000
_cell.length_c   1.000
_cell.angle_alpha   90.00
_cell.angle_beta   90.00
_cell.angle_gamma   90.00
#
_symmetry.space_group_name_H-M   'P 1'
#
loop_
_entity.id
_entity.type
_entity.pdbx_description
1 polymer ?
#
loop_
_entity_poly.entity_id
_entity_poly.type
_entity_poly.pdbx_seq_one_letter_code
_entity_poly.pdbx_strand_id
1 'polypeptide(L)'
;MTNTPAIRFLERSDGEQIAHVHRKGQSGKAGLIWLGGFKSDMDGTKALALDAWANATGRSFLRFDYFGHGASSGDFEDGTIGRWREDALAVLDELTEGPQILVGSSMGGWISLLTAKERAERLAGMLLIAPAPDFTSKLMWPGFSEEIRQTILTTGKFEEPSPYDDEVFIVTKKLIEDGKNWSVLDQPVEFDGPVRILQGALDDSVPWEHARQCMDVLTSDDIVFTLIKNGDHRLSSGPELARLISAAEGLASQIEAA
;
A
#
# COMPACT_ATOMS: atom_id res chain seq x y z
N MET A 1 19.77 9.63 -19.34
CA MET A 1 20.13 8.90 -18.10
C MET A 1 19.10 9.30 -17.04
N THR A 2 18.25 8.37 -16.64
CA THR A 2 17.27 8.60 -15.57
C THR A 2 18.04 8.66 -14.26
N ASN A 3 18.15 9.85 -13.68
CA ASN A 3 18.83 10.05 -12.39
C ASN A 3 17.87 9.59 -11.29
N THR A 4 17.92 8.32 -10.93
CA THR A 4 17.17 7.79 -9.77
C THR A 4 17.82 8.37 -8.51
N PRO A 5 17.06 9.02 -7.62
CA PRO A 5 17.60 9.52 -6.37
C PRO A 5 18.19 8.38 -5.53
N ALA A 6 19.21 8.69 -4.72
CA ALA A 6 19.81 7.71 -3.82
C ALA A 6 18.85 7.31 -2.69
N ILE A 7 18.98 6.09 -2.21
CA ILE A 7 18.31 5.63 -0.98
C ILE A 7 18.81 6.49 0.19
N ARG A 8 17.87 6.93 1.02
CA ARG A 8 18.09 7.64 2.28
C ARG A 8 17.35 6.91 3.39
N PHE A 9 17.63 7.27 4.62
CA PHE A 9 17.04 6.65 5.79
C PHE A 9 16.40 7.71 6.68
N LEU A 10 15.17 7.42 7.13
CA LEU A 10 14.47 8.18 8.15
C LEU A 10 14.66 7.43 9.48
N GLU A 11 15.31 8.08 10.45
CA GLU A 11 15.52 7.54 11.79
C GLU A 11 14.21 7.53 12.57
N ARG A 12 13.94 6.42 13.24
CA ARG A 12 12.78 6.27 14.11
C ARG A 12 13.20 6.39 15.59
N SER A 13 12.26 6.77 16.44
CA SER A 13 12.51 6.96 17.88
C SER A 13 12.96 5.71 18.63
N ASP A 14 12.73 4.53 18.09
CA ASP A 14 13.15 3.23 18.61
C ASP A 14 14.54 2.79 18.11
N GLY A 15 15.19 3.62 17.26
CA GLY A 15 16.50 3.34 16.68
C GLY A 15 16.44 2.59 15.35
N GLU A 16 15.25 2.23 14.87
CA GLU A 16 15.06 1.62 13.56
C GLU A 16 15.07 2.67 12.44
N GLN A 17 15.26 2.23 11.20
CA GLN A 17 15.43 3.09 10.04
C GLN A 17 14.46 2.70 8.91
N ILE A 18 13.77 3.69 8.34
CA ILE A 18 12.95 3.53 7.14
C ILE A 18 13.76 3.94 5.92
N ALA A 19 14.07 2.99 5.05
CA ALA A 19 14.70 3.26 3.76
C ALA A 19 13.68 3.90 2.79
N HIS A 20 14.08 4.96 2.13
CA HIS A 20 13.21 5.66 1.19
C HIS A 20 13.98 6.27 0.01
N VAL A 21 13.26 6.46 -1.08
CA VAL A 21 13.70 7.24 -2.24
C VAL A 21 12.69 8.35 -2.47
N HIS A 22 13.13 9.59 -2.40
CA HIS A 22 12.28 10.76 -2.58
C HIS A 22 12.73 11.59 -3.78
N ARG A 23 11.91 11.61 -4.81
CA ARG A 23 12.03 12.51 -5.95
C ARG A 23 11.25 13.79 -5.64
N LYS A 24 11.94 14.92 -5.56
CA LYS A 24 11.28 16.21 -5.40
C LYS A 24 10.58 16.63 -6.70
N GLY A 25 9.37 17.14 -6.59
CA GLY A 25 8.58 17.65 -7.69
C GLY A 25 8.68 19.17 -7.86
N GLN A 26 7.97 19.68 -8.85
CA GLN A 26 7.77 21.11 -9.10
C GLN A 26 6.66 21.64 -8.18
N SER A 27 6.74 22.91 -7.82
CA SER A 27 5.70 23.59 -7.05
C SER A 27 4.36 23.59 -7.79
N GLY A 28 3.26 23.41 -7.07
CA GLY A 28 1.91 23.42 -7.61
C GLY A 28 1.46 22.08 -8.22
N LYS A 29 2.30 21.04 -8.15
CA LYS A 29 1.91 19.68 -8.56
C LYS A 29 1.68 18.78 -7.35
N ALA A 30 0.65 17.94 -7.42
CA ALA A 30 0.36 16.97 -6.39
C ALA A 30 1.52 15.97 -6.24
N GLY A 31 1.95 15.73 -4.99
CA GLY A 31 2.92 14.71 -4.65
C GLY A 31 2.26 13.36 -4.42
N LEU A 32 3.01 12.29 -4.66
CA LEU A 32 2.53 10.93 -4.46
C LEU A 32 3.44 10.17 -3.49
N ILE A 33 2.83 9.31 -2.66
CA ILE A 33 3.54 8.37 -1.77
C ILE A 33 3.12 6.95 -2.14
N TRP A 34 4.10 6.10 -2.42
CA TRP A 34 3.90 4.67 -2.68
C TRP A 34 3.90 3.88 -1.37
N LEU A 35 2.83 3.11 -1.17
CA LEU A 35 2.64 2.17 -0.08
C LEU A 35 2.62 0.75 -0.64
N GLY A 36 3.69 -0.01 -0.39
CA GLY A 36 3.90 -1.36 -0.91
C GLY A 36 2.97 -2.42 -0.34
N GLY A 37 2.97 -3.59 -0.94
CA GLY A 37 2.27 -4.79 -0.46
C GLY A 37 3.06 -5.56 0.59
N PHE A 38 2.43 -6.57 1.17
CA PHE A 38 3.04 -7.52 2.11
C PHE A 38 4.24 -8.22 1.46
N LYS A 39 5.39 -8.22 2.13
CA LYS A 39 6.68 -8.75 1.62
C LYS A 39 7.18 -8.14 0.31
N SER A 40 6.75 -6.93 -0.05
CA SER A 40 7.23 -6.23 -1.23
C SER A 40 8.20 -5.13 -0.86
N ASP A 41 9.17 -4.85 -1.71
CA ASP A 41 10.06 -3.71 -1.59
C ASP A 41 9.58 -2.48 -2.38
N MET A 42 10.26 -1.35 -2.19
CA MET A 42 9.95 -0.09 -2.85
C MET A 42 10.40 -0.03 -4.33
N ASP A 43 11.11 -1.05 -4.83
CA ASP A 43 11.62 -1.15 -6.20
C ASP A 43 10.76 -2.04 -7.10
N GLY A 44 9.58 -2.46 -6.62
CA GLY A 44 8.64 -3.25 -7.41
C GLY A 44 8.19 -2.55 -8.69
N THR A 45 7.79 -3.35 -9.69
CA THR A 45 7.45 -2.91 -11.07
C THR A 45 6.49 -1.71 -11.11
N LYS A 46 5.43 -1.71 -10.30
CA LYS A 46 4.44 -0.61 -10.23
C LYS A 46 5.05 0.67 -9.66
N ALA A 47 5.84 0.57 -8.59
CA ALA A 47 6.51 1.70 -7.96
C ALA A 47 7.50 2.37 -8.92
N LEU A 48 8.30 1.58 -9.63
CA LEU A 48 9.25 2.10 -10.62
C LEU A 48 8.57 2.72 -11.84
N ALA A 49 7.42 2.16 -12.29
CA ALA A 49 6.64 2.76 -13.38
C ALA A 49 6.07 4.13 -12.96
N LEU A 50 5.57 4.25 -11.74
CA LEU A 50 5.09 5.53 -11.17
C LEU A 50 6.23 6.53 -10.96
N ASP A 51 7.41 6.09 -10.50
CA ASP A 51 8.59 6.97 -10.36
C ASP A 51 9.02 7.54 -11.72
N ALA A 52 9.06 6.70 -12.76
CA ALA A 52 9.39 7.13 -14.11
C ALA A 52 8.38 8.14 -14.66
N TRP A 53 7.08 7.91 -14.46
CA TRP A 53 6.01 8.83 -14.85
C TRP A 53 6.09 10.14 -14.04
N ALA A 54 6.27 10.08 -12.73
CA ALA A 54 6.39 11.27 -11.88
C ALA A 54 7.59 12.13 -12.30
N ASN A 55 8.74 11.49 -12.61
CA ASN A 55 9.91 12.16 -13.16
C ASN A 55 9.60 12.89 -14.48
N ALA A 56 8.94 12.21 -15.41
CA ALA A 56 8.59 12.76 -16.72
C ALA A 56 7.62 13.95 -16.63
N THR A 57 6.73 13.93 -15.62
CA THR A 57 5.70 14.97 -15.42
C THR A 57 6.08 16.02 -14.37
N GLY A 58 7.27 15.90 -13.74
CA GLY A 58 7.77 16.84 -12.74
C GLY A 58 7.02 16.79 -11.40
N ARG A 59 6.46 15.63 -11.02
CA ARG A 59 5.78 15.41 -9.74
C ARG A 59 6.73 14.91 -8.68
N SER A 60 6.43 15.24 -7.42
CA SER A 60 7.06 14.58 -6.28
C SER A 60 6.59 13.14 -6.19
N PHE A 61 7.52 12.23 -5.99
CA PHE A 61 7.21 10.83 -5.75
C PHE A 61 8.11 10.28 -4.65
N LEU A 62 7.50 9.74 -3.60
CA LEU A 62 8.18 9.12 -2.48
C LEU A 62 7.78 7.65 -2.43
N ARG A 63 8.75 6.77 -2.38
CA ARG A 63 8.60 5.33 -2.16
C ARG A 63 9.51 4.89 -1.03
N PHE A 64 9.07 3.97 -0.22
CA PHE A 64 9.79 3.53 0.97
C PHE A 64 9.53 2.05 1.26
N ASP A 65 10.42 1.46 2.02
CA ASP A 65 10.27 0.13 2.58
C ASP A 65 9.76 0.24 4.01
N TYR A 66 8.75 -0.56 4.35
CA TYR A 66 8.30 -0.68 5.74
C TYR A 66 9.35 -1.36 6.60
N PHE A 67 9.24 -1.26 7.92
CA PHE A 67 10.00 -2.06 8.88
C PHE A 67 10.05 -3.53 8.47
N GLY A 68 11.25 -4.12 8.44
CA GLY A 68 11.48 -5.50 8.05
C GLY A 68 11.27 -5.81 6.55
N HIS A 69 11.14 -4.78 5.69
CA HIS A 69 11.04 -4.93 4.23
C HIS A 69 12.25 -4.29 3.55
N GLY A 70 12.64 -4.83 2.41
CA GLY A 70 13.63 -4.27 1.49
C GLY A 70 14.92 -3.81 2.18
N ALA A 71 15.22 -2.51 2.10
CA ALA A 71 16.42 -1.90 2.69
C ALA A 71 16.17 -1.25 4.07
N SER A 72 14.93 -1.27 4.59
CA SER A 72 14.62 -0.81 5.95
C SER A 72 15.16 -1.80 6.97
N SER A 73 15.43 -1.29 8.18
CA SER A 73 15.88 -2.13 9.30
C SER A 73 14.75 -2.95 9.90
N GLY A 74 15.12 -3.85 10.83
CA GLY A 74 14.20 -4.72 11.55
C GLY A 74 14.04 -6.10 10.93
N ASP A 75 13.37 -6.97 11.66
CA ASP A 75 13.05 -8.31 11.21
C ASP A 75 11.59 -8.33 10.71
N PHE A 76 11.36 -8.91 9.55
CA PHE A 76 10.02 -9.05 8.98
C PHE A 76 9.05 -9.79 9.93
N GLU A 77 9.54 -10.78 10.68
CA GLU A 77 8.74 -11.53 11.64
C GLU A 77 8.24 -10.68 12.81
N ASP A 78 8.91 -9.55 13.08
CA ASP A 78 8.47 -8.56 14.06
C ASP A 78 7.51 -7.52 13.50
N GLY A 79 7.30 -7.51 12.20
CA GLY A 79 6.39 -6.61 11.50
C GLY A 79 4.93 -6.87 11.84
N THR A 80 4.14 -5.80 11.92
CA THR A 80 2.69 -5.83 12.18
C THR A 80 2.00 -4.73 11.39
N ILE A 81 0.68 -4.81 11.24
CA ILE A 81 -0.12 -3.76 10.59
C ILE A 81 0.05 -2.42 11.32
N GLY A 82 0.03 -2.45 12.66
CA GLY A 82 0.26 -1.25 13.47
C GLY A 82 1.62 -0.63 13.22
N ARG A 83 2.69 -1.45 13.17
CA ARG A 83 4.05 -0.97 12.88
C ARG A 83 4.16 -0.34 11.49
N TRP A 84 3.65 -1.00 10.45
CA TRP A 84 3.70 -0.51 9.08
C TRP A 84 2.83 0.73 8.86
N ARG A 85 1.71 0.83 9.58
CA ARG A 85 0.91 2.06 9.65
C ARG A 85 1.73 3.22 10.26
N GLU A 86 2.43 2.99 11.37
CA GLU A 86 3.30 4.01 11.99
C GLU A 86 4.43 4.46 11.06
N ASP A 87 4.99 3.55 10.27
CA ASP A 87 6.00 3.89 9.26
C ASP A 87 5.40 4.79 8.17
N ALA A 88 4.20 4.47 7.66
CA ALA A 88 3.52 5.29 6.67
C ALA A 88 3.19 6.70 7.20
N LEU A 89 2.72 6.80 8.46
CA LEU A 89 2.47 8.09 9.11
C LEU A 89 3.76 8.92 9.25
N ALA A 90 4.86 8.30 9.69
CA ALA A 90 6.13 8.98 9.81
C ALA A 90 6.66 9.48 8.45
N VAL A 91 6.56 8.67 7.41
CA VAL A 91 6.94 9.04 6.05
C VAL A 91 6.10 10.22 5.56
N LEU A 92 4.78 10.20 5.77
CA LEU A 92 3.89 11.31 5.42
C LEU A 92 4.24 12.58 6.20
N ASP A 93 4.40 12.48 7.52
CA ASP A 93 4.53 13.63 8.40
C ASP A 93 5.95 14.27 8.32
N GLU A 94 7.00 13.45 8.17
CA GLU A 94 8.39 13.93 8.28
C GLU A 94 9.07 14.15 6.91
N LEU A 95 8.62 13.47 5.84
CA LEU A 95 9.29 13.55 4.55
C LEU A 95 8.51 14.33 3.49
N THR A 96 7.26 14.71 3.77
CA THR A 96 6.42 15.43 2.80
C THR A 96 5.76 16.66 3.39
N GLU A 97 5.45 17.62 2.53
CA GLU A 97 4.72 18.85 2.87
C GLU A 97 3.41 18.92 2.10
N GLY A 98 2.37 19.47 2.73
CA GLY A 98 1.04 19.60 2.13
C GLY A 98 0.33 18.27 1.87
N PRO A 99 -0.86 18.32 1.27
CA PRO A 99 -1.63 17.12 0.94
C PRO A 99 -0.98 16.27 -0.15
N GLN A 100 -1.00 14.94 0.04
CA GLN A 100 -0.39 13.95 -0.85
C GLN A 100 -1.45 13.00 -1.43
N ILE A 101 -1.16 12.42 -2.57
CA ILE A 101 -1.91 11.28 -3.11
C ILE A 101 -1.24 10.00 -2.56
N LEU A 102 -1.98 9.18 -1.82
CA LEU A 102 -1.50 7.85 -1.45
C LEU A 102 -1.74 6.86 -2.59
N VAL A 103 -0.72 6.11 -2.96
CA VAL A 103 -0.82 5.02 -3.93
C VAL A 103 -0.53 3.71 -3.22
N GLY A 104 -1.58 3.00 -2.82
CA GLY A 104 -1.49 1.79 -2.01
C GLY A 104 -1.76 0.51 -2.80
N SER A 105 -0.84 -0.45 -2.76
CA SER A 105 -1.00 -1.75 -3.41
C SER A 105 -1.21 -2.85 -2.36
N SER A 106 -2.27 -3.66 -2.51
CA SER A 106 -2.57 -4.79 -1.62
C SER A 106 -2.64 -4.34 -0.15
N MET A 107 -1.74 -4.82 0.72
CA MET A 107 -1.58 -4.34 2.10
C MET A 107 -1.45 -2.81 2.17
N GLY A 108 -0.71 -2.19 1.23
CA GLY A 108 -0.58 -0.73 1.17
C GLY A 108 -1.92 -0.03 0.96
N GLY A 109 -2.90 -0.68 0.35
CA GLY A 109 -4.28 -0.20 0.30
C GLY A 109 -4.94 -0.13 1.68
N TRP A 110 -4.74 -1.14 2.52
CA TRP A 110 -5.20 -1.10 3.92
C TRP A 110 -4.49 -0.02 4.72
N ILE A 111 -3.17 0.06 4.62
CA ILE A 111 -2.38 1.12 5.28
C ILE A 111 -2.82 2.51 4.82
N SER A 112 -3.20 2.69 3.54
CA SER A 112 -3.75 3.96 3.03
C SER A 112 -5.06 4.35 3.73
N LEU A 113 -5.97 3.39 3.92
CA LEU A 113 -7.22 3.62 4.65
C LEU A 113 -6.96 3.97 6.13
N LEU A 114 -6.02 3.29 6.78
CA LEU A 114 -5.61 3.60 8.15
C LEU A 114 -4.96 4.99 8.25
N THR A 115 -4.13 5.36 7.27
CA THR A 115 -3.54 6.70 7.19
C THR A 115 -4.63 7.77 7.00
N ALA A 116 -5.64 7.51 6.17
CA ALA A 116 -6.77 8.42 5.97
C ALA A 116 -7.56 8.65 7.28
N LYS A 117 -7.76 7.63 8.10
CA LYS A 117 -8.42 7.79 9.41
C LYS A 117 -7.70 8.76 10.36
N GLU A 118 -6.40 8.96 10.19
CA GLU A 118 -5.59 9.75 11.13
C GLU A 118 -5.08 11.06 10.55
N ARG A 119 -5.01 11.17 9.23
CA ARG A 119 -4.39 12.31 8.53
C ARG A 119 -5.18 12.67 7.26
N ALA A 120 -6.53 12.61 7.32
CA ALA A 120 -7.37 12.95 6.16
C ALA A 120 -6.99 14.32 5.54
N GLU A 121 -6.67 15.30 6.38
CA GLU A 121 -6.29 16.65 5.98
C GLU A 121 -4.92 16.73 5.25
N ARG A 122 -4.10 15.68 5.37
CA ARG A 122 -2.82 15.54 4.67
C ARG A 122 -2.96 14.78 3.35
N LEU A 123 -4.18 14.37 2.97
CA LEU A 123 -4.43 13.59 1.77
C LEU A 123 -5.24 14.38 0.75
N ALA A 124 -4.73 14.45 -0.48
CA ALA A 124 -5.42 15.03 -1.62
C ALA A 124 -6.26 14.00 -2.41
N GLY A 125 -5.92 12.71 -2.30
CA GLY A 125 -6.60 11.62 -2.98
C GLY A 125 -5.98 10.27 -2.69
N MET A 126 -6.62 9.20 -3.12
CA MET A 126 -6.08 7.84 -3.03
C MET A 126 -6.21 7.08 -4.35
N LEU A 127 -5.16 6.32 -4.72
CA LEU A 127 -5.15 5.35 -5.81
C LEU A 127 -4.83 3.98 -5.21
N LEU A 128 -5.81 3.10 -5.15
CA LEU A 128 -5.71 1.79 -4.52
C LEU A 128 -5.63 0.70 -5.60
N ILE A 129 -4.68 -0.22 -5.48
CA ILE A 129 -4.40 -1.26 -6.45
C ILE A 129 -4.55 -2.61 -5.76
N ALA A 130 -5.55 -3.41 -6.16
CA ALA A 130 -5.89 -4.67 -5.52
C ALA A 130 -5.92 -4.56 -3.98
N PRO A 131 -6.60 -3.55 -3.39
CA PRO A 131 -6.51 -3.27 -1.97
C PRO A 131 -7.00 -4.44 -1.13
N ALA A 132 -6.25 -4.77 -0.07
CA ALA A 132 -6.52 -5.89 0.81
C ALA A 132 -6.82 -5.42 2.26
N PRO A 133 -7.88 -4.60 2.52
CA PRO A 133 -8.20 -4.20 3.88
C PRO A 133 -8.50 -5.42 4.75
N ASP A 134 -8.07 -5.38 6.01
CA ASP A 134 -8.32 -6.43 7.00
C ASP A 134 -7.90 -7.84 6.55
N PHE A 135 -6.95 -7.98 5.60
CA PHE A 135 -6.62 -9.24 4.96
C PHE A 135 -6.20 -10.34 5.95
N THR A 136 -5.58 -9.97 7.05
CA THR A 136 -5.14 -10.93 8.07
C THR A 136 -6.30 -11.70 8.68
N SER A 137 -7.42 -11.01 8.97
CA SER A 137 -8.59 -11.57 9.63
C SER A 137 -9.69 -12.01 8.66
N LYS A 138 -9.82 -11.34 7.51
CA LYS A 138 -10.93 -11.57 6.55
C LYS A 138 -10.55 -12.49 5.39
N LEU A 139 -9.27 -12.59 5.03
CA LEU A 139 -8.80 -13.44 3.92
C LEU A 139 -7.84 -14.52 4.42
N MET A 140 -6.74 -14.14 5.04
CA MET A 140 -5.65 -15.05 5.38
C MET A 140 -6.07 -16.07 6.45
N TRP A 141 -6.53 -15.60 7.61
CA TRP A 141 -6.93 -16.48 8.71
C TRP A 141 -8.07 -17.45 8.35
N PRO A 142 -9.16 -17.03 7.69
CA PRO A 142 -10.21 -17.94 7.24
C PRO A 142 -9.73 -18.94 6.17
N GLY A 143 -8.76 -18.57 5.33
CA GLY A 143 -8.19 -19.43 4.29
C GLY A 143 -7.28 -20.54 4.81
N PHE A 144 -6.72 -20.40 6.03
CA PHE A 144 -5.86 -21.43 6.60
C PHE A 144 -6.61 -22.67 7.04
N SER A 145 -6.00 -23.85 6.83
CA SER A 145 -6.46 -25.09 7.43
C SER A 145 -6.36 -25.04 8.96
N GLU A 146 -7.09 -25.92 9.63
CA GLU A 146 -7.00 -26.02 11.10
C GLU A 146 -5.57 -26.37 11.55
N GLU A 147 -4.85 -27.18 10.79
CA GLU A 147 -3.45 -27.55 11.06
C GLU A 147 -2.54 -26.33 11.03
N ILE A 148 -2.66 -25.47 9.98
CA ILE A 148 -1.89 -24.22 9.87
C ILE A 148 -2.21 -23.26 11.04
N ARG A 149 -3.50 -23.09 11.38
CA ARG A 149 -3.91 -22.26 12.51
C ARG A 149 -3.31 -22.75 13.83
N GLN A 150 -3.37 -24.06 14.09
CA GLN A 150 -2.77 -24.65 15.29
C GLN A 150 -1.25 -24.49 15.31
N THR A 151 -0.58 -24.61 14.16
CA THR A 151 0.85 -24.35 14.05
C THR A 151 1.15 -22.90 14.44
N ILE A 152 0.45 -21.92 13.86
CA ILE A 152 0.63 -20.49 14.21
C ILE A 152 0.41 -20.24 15.71
N LEU A 153 -0.66 -20.84 16.28
CA LEU A 153 -1.00 -20.62 17.68
C LEU A 153 0.01 -21.23 18.65
N THR A 154 0.63 -22.36 18.30
CA THR A 154 1.53 -23.13 19.18
C THR A 154 3.00 -22.76 19.00
N THR A 155 3.44 -22.51 17.75
CA THR A 155 4.85 -22.22 17.43
C THR A 155 5.13 -20.72 17.28
N GLY A 156 4.08 -19.90 17.13
CA GLY A 156 4.18 -18.46 16.88
C GLY A 156 4.22 -18.06 15.42
N LYS A 157 4.44 -18.99 14.48
CA LYS A 157 4.48 -18.70 13.04
C LYS A 157 4.16 -19.93 12.19
N PHE A 158 3.87 -19.67 10.91
CA PHE A 158 3.81 -20.65 9.84
C PHE A 158 4.67 -20.19 8.68
N GLU A 159 5.38 -21.13 8.07
CA GLU A 159 6.27 -20.90 6.95
C GLU A 159 5.98 -21.90 5.83
N GLU A 160 5.94 -21.40 4.59
CA GLU A 160 5.85 -22.24 3.40
C GLU A 160 6.62 -21.59 2.23
N PRO A 161 7.03 -22.36 1.20
CA PRO A 161 7.60 -21.76 -0.01
C PRO A 161 6.63 -20.74 -0.62
N SER A 162 7.14 -19.58 -1.01
CA SER A 162 6.33 -18.55 -1.67
C SER A 162 5.82 -19.08 -3.03
N PRO A 163 4.55 -18.86 -3.40
CA PRO A 163 4.06 -19.19 -4.74
C PRO A 163 4.54 -18.22 -5.82
N TYR A 164 5.23 -17.13 -5.45
CA TYR A 164 5.56 -16.02 -6.36
C TYR A 164 7.06 -15.86 -6.63
N ASP A 165 7.92 -16.37 -5.73
CA ASP A 165 9.38 -16.21 -5.79
C ASP A 165 10.06 -17.34 -5.00
N ASP A 166 11.40 -17.33 -4.96
CA ASP A 166 12.21 -18.30 -4.21
C ASP A 166 12.27 -18.02 -2.68
N GLU A 167 11.49 -17.05 -2.20
CA GLU A 167 11.44 -16.71 -0.78
C GLU A 167 10.47 -17.59 0.01
N VAL A 168 10.56 -17.52 1.33
CA VAL A 168 9.64 -18.21 2.25
C VAL A 168 8.47 -17.28 2.57
N PHE A 169 7.24 -17.74 2.37
CA PHE A 169 6.05 -17.04 2.84
C PHE A 169 5.90 -17.28 4.35
N ILE A 170 5.97 -16.22 5.13
CA ILE A 170 5.95 -16.26 6.59
C ILE A 170 4.73 -15.52 7.10
N VAL A 171 3.96 -16.16 7.99
CA VAL A 171 2.85 -15.53 8.73
C VAL A 171 3.06 -15.75 10.21
N THR A 172 3.14 -14.67 10.98
CA THR A 172 3.32 -14.75 12.42
C THR A 172 1.99 -14.61 13.17
N LYS A 173 1.91 -15.23 14.34
CA LYS A 173 0.81 -15.03 15.29
C LYS A 173 0.65 -13.56 15.65
N LYS A 174 1.76 -12.85 15.84
CA LYS A 174 1.82 -11.43 16.14
C LYS A 174 1.12 -10.59 15.07
N LEU A 175 1.38 -10.84 13.78
CA LEU A 175 0.71 -10.18 12.66
C LEU A 175 -0.81 -10.42 12.68
N ILE A 176 -1.24 -11.67 12.86
CA ILE A 176 -2.66 -12.04 12.89
C ILE A 176 -3.39 -11.38 14.08
N GLU A 177 -2.76 -11.38 15.26
CA GLU A 177 -3.35 -10.78 16.46
C GLU A 177 -3.40 -9.26 16.38
N ASP A 178 -2.31 -8.63 15.94
CA ASP A 178 -2.24 -7.17 15.77
C ASP A 178 -3.24 -6.66 14.74
N GLY A 179 -3.35 -7.34 13.59
CA GLY A 179 -4.25 -6.89 12.52
C GLY A 179 -5.71 -6.77 12.93
N LYS A 180 -6.15 -7.50 13.97
CA LYS A 180 -7.51 -7.38 14.52
C LYS A 180 -7.77 -6.00 15.15
N ASN A 181 -6.73 -5.30 15.61
CA ASN A 181 -6.84 -3.99 16.23
C ASN A 181 -7.02 -2.86 15.20
N TRP A 182 -6.78 -3.16 13.92
CA TRP A 182 -6.71 -2.20 12.83
C TRP A 182 -7.80 -2.38 11.79
N SER A 183 -8.94 -3.02 12.13
CA SER A 183 -10.05 -3.21 11.20
C SER A 183 -10.57 -1.87 10.67
N VAL A 184 -10.77 -1.81 9.35
CA VAL A 184 -11.35 -0.66 8.65
C VAL A 184 -12.65 -1.00 7.94
N LEU A 185 -12.97 -2.29 7.75
CA LEU A 185 -14.19 -2.71 7.05
C LEU A 185 -15.44 -2.69 7.93
N ASP A 186 -15.28 -2.55 9.24
CA ASP A 186 -16.40 -2.59 10.20
C ASP A 186 -16.89 -1.18 10.60
N GLN A 187 -16.25 -0.10 10.11
CA GLN A 187 -16.59 1.29 10.44
C GLN A 187 -16.28 2.24 9.28
N PRO A 188 -16.97 3.39 9.17
CA PRO A 188 -16.64 4.39 8.16
C PRO A 188 -15.20 4.89 8.28
N VAL A 189 -14.61 5.17 7.12
CA VAL A 189 -13.32 5.85 6.97
C VAL A 189 -13.62 7.24 6.42
N GLU A 190 -13.54 8.23 7.29
CA GLU A 190 -13.82 9.64 6.97
C GLU A 190 -12.74 10.18 6.03
N PHE A 191 -13.10 10.32 4.75
CA PHE A 191 -12.26 10.89 3.72
C PHE A 191 -13.12 11.36 2.56
N ASP A 192 -13.07 12.66 2.23
CA ASP A 192 -13.92 13.29 1.22
C ASP A 192 -13.23 13.48 -0.14
N GLY A 193 -11.91 13.23 -0.21
CA GLY A 193 -11.14 13.37 -1.45
C GLY A 193 -11.44 12.27 -2.48
N PRO A 194 -11.01 12.48 -3.74
CA PRO A 194 -11.24 11.51 -4.82
C PRO A 194 -10.44 10.21 -4.60
N VAL A 195 -11.09 9.07 -4.91
CA VAL A 195 -10.50 7.73 -4.79
C VAL A 195 -10.62 6.97 -6.10
N ARG A 196 -9.56 6.32 -6.51
CA ARG A 196 -9.53 5.43 -7.69
C ARG A 196 -9.08 4.04 -7.24
N ILE A 197 -9.83 3.01 -7.61
CA ILE A 197 -9.53 1.62 -7.25
C ILE A 197 -9.35 0.83 -8.55
N LEU A 198 -8.21 0.14 -8.68
CA LEU A 198 -7.93 -0.79 -9.78
C LEU A 198 -7.90 -2.20 -9.22
N GLN A 199 -8.72 -3.10 -9.77
CA GLN A 199 -8.84 -4.48 -9.29
C GLN A 199 -8.84 -5.48 -10.45
N GLY A 200 -8.13 -6.59 -10.30
CA GLY A 200 -8.18 -7.73 -11.21
C GLY A 200 -9.41 -8.59 -10.97
N ALA A 201 -10.10 -9.00 -12.03
CA ALA A 201 -11.23 -9.93 -11.89
C ALA A 201 -10.78 -11.41 -11.72
N LEU A 202 -9.50 -11.69 -12.01
CA LEU A 202 -8.86 -13.01 -11.81
C LEU A 202 -7.90 -13.00 -10.62
N ASP A 203 -8.06 -12.04 -9.71
CA ASP A 203 -7.29 -11.96 -8.48
C ASP A 203 -7.77 -13.05 -7.51
N ASP A 204 -6.94 -14.06 -7.31
CA ASP A 204 -7.19 -15.20 -6.41
C ASP A 204 -6.73 -14.95 -4.97
N SER A 205 -5.89 -13.94 -4.77
CA SER A 205 -5.38 -13.53 -3.45
C SER A 205 -6.33 -12.55 -2.74
N VAL A 206 -6.87 -11.60 -3.50
CA VAL A 206 -7.86 -10.62 -3.01
C VAL A 206 -9.06 -10.61 -3.98
N PRO A 207 -10.11 -11.36 -3.70
CA PRO A 207 -11.33 -11.36 -4.51
C PRO A 207 -11.85 -9.93 -4.71
N TRP A 208 -12.31 -9.61 -5.92
CA TRP A 208 -12.75 -8.24 -6.24
C TRP A 208 -13.91 -7.77 -5.36
N GLU A 209 -14.75 -8.69 -4.88
CA GLU A 209 -15.82 -8.42 -3.92
C GLU A 209 -15.28 -7.92 -2.59
N HIS A 210 -14.10 -8.43 -2.17
CA HIS A 210 -13.42 -7.96 -0.97
C HIS A 210 -12.86 -6.54 -1.18
N ALA A 211 -12.14 -6.31 -2.26
CA ALA A 211 -11.60 -4.98 -2.58
C ALA A 211 -12.71 -3.92 -2.75
N ARG A 212 -13.88 -4.31 -3.30
CA ARG A 212 -15.03 -3.42 -3.46
C ARG A 212 -15.55 -2.86 -2.12
N GLN A 213 -15.37 -3.58 -1.01
CA GLN A 213 -15.80 -3.11 0.30
C GLN A 213 -15.14 -1.78 0.70
N CYS A 214 -13.99 -1.42 0.10
CA CYS A 214 -13.41 -0.09 0.28
C CYS A 214 -14.39 1.04 -0.12
N MET A 215 -15.26 0.81 -1.14
CA MET A 215 -16.29 1.79 -1.53
C MET A 215 -17.39 1.93 -0.50
N ASP A 216 -17.68 0.85 0.25
CA ASP A 216 -18.77 0.84 1.22
C ASP A 216 -18.38 1.55 2.53
N VAL A 217 -17.09 1.60 2.84
CA VAL A 217 -16.59 2.19 4.10
C VAL A 217 -16.05 3.61 3.95
N LEU A 218 -15.59 4.01 2.77
CA LEU A 218 -15.13 5.37 2.51
C LEU A 218 -16.32 6.33 2.39
N THR A 219 -16.23 7.51 3.03
CA THR A 219 -17.30 8.53 2.99
C THR A 219 -17.31 9.38 1.73
N SER A 220 -16.24 9.33 0.94
CA SER A 220 -16.13 10.08 -0.32
C SER A 220 -17.23 9.73 -1.33
N ASP A 221 -17.81 10.76 -1.94
CA ASP A 221 -18.75 10.62 -3.07
C ASP A 221 -18.04 10.41 -4.43
N ASP A 222 -16.74 10.67 -4.52
CA ASP A 222 -15.94 10.51 -5.75
C ASP A 222 -15.06 9.26 -5.71
N ILE A 223 -15.68 8.10 -5.79
CA ILE A 223 -14.97 6.81 -5.84
C ILE A 223 -15.24 6.13 -7.18
N VAL A 224 -14.18 5.80 -7.92
CA VAL A 224 -14.26 5.02 -9.16
C VAL A 224 -13.57 3.68 -8.97
N PHE A 225 -14.32 2.60 -9.10
CA PHE A 225 -13.81 1.22 -9.07
C PHE A 225 -13.69 0.68 -10.51
N THR A 226 -12.49 0.32 -10.92
CA THR A 226 -12.18 -0.24 -12.24
C THR A 226 -11.86 -1.71 -12.12
N LEU A 227 -12.76 -2.58 -12.60
CA LEU A 227 -12.55 -4.02 -12.66
C LEU A 227 -11.91 -4.41 -13.99
N ILE A 228 -10.71 -5.02 -13.93
CA ILE A 228 -9.92 -5.43 -15.08
C ILE A 228 -10.17 -6.92 -15.32
N LYS A 229 -10.92 -7.26 -16.39
CA LYS A 229 -11.44 -8.60 -16.66
C LYS A 229 -10.40 -9.72 -16.58
N ASN A 230 -9.20 -9.50 -17.11
CA ASN A 230 -8.15 -10.50 -17.16
C ASN A 230 -6.97 -10.16 -16.22
N GLY A 231 -7.16 -9.19 -15.32
CA GLY A 231 -6.14 -8.81 -14.33
C GLY A 231 -6.04 -9.81 -13.19
N ASP A 232 -4.82 -10.11 -12.79
CA ASP A 232 -4.47 -10.88 -11.60
C ASP A 232 -4.23 -9.93 -10.39
N HIS A 233 -3.77 -10.48 -9.26
CA HIS A 233 -3.42 -9.70 -8.07
C HIS A 233 -2.28 -8.69 -8.33
N ARG A 234 -1.31 -9.04 -9.16
CA ARG A 234 -0.13 -8.21 -9.37
C ARG A 234 -0.41 -6.96 -10.19
N LEU A 235 -1.32 -7.01 -11.16
CA LEU A 235 -1.65 -5.91 -12.08
C LEU A 235 -0.38 -5.24 -12.64
N SER A 236 0.58 -6.03 -13.10
CA SER A 236 1.93 -5.57 -13.48
C SER A 236 2.28 -5.80 -14.95
N SER A 237 1.36 -6.27 -15.78
CA SER A 237 1.56 -6.35 -17.23
C SER A 237 1.62 -4.96 -17.88
N GLY A 238 2.18 -4.83 -19.07
CA GLY A 238 2.29 -3.55 -19.76
C GLY A 238 0.96 -2.80 -19.90
N PRO A 239 -0.15 -3.44 -20.33
CA PRO A 239 -1.47 -2.79 -20.36
C PRO A 239 -1.99 -2.37 -18.98
N GLU A 240 -1.70 -3.11 -17.92
CA GLU A 240 -2.12 -2.79 -16.56
C GLU A 240 -1.32 -1.62 -15.99
N LEU A 241 -0.01 -1.57 -16.23
CA LEU A 241 0.83 -0.42 -15.90
C LEU A 241 0.37 0.85 -16.62
N ALA A 242 -0.02 0.75 -17.89
CA ALA A 242 -0.57 1.89 -18.62
C ALA A 242 -1.88 2.39 -17.98
N ARG A 243 -2.76 1.48 -17.50
CA ARG A 243 -3.97 1.84 -16.74
C ARG A 243 -3.65 2.50 -15.42
N LEU A 244 -2.67 1.98 -14.69
CA LEU A 244 -2.19 2.56 -13.44
C LEU A 244 -1.71 4.00 -13.64
N ILE A 245 -0.87 4.23 -14.64
CA ILE A 245 -0.36 5.58 -14.95
C ILE A 245 -1.51 6.50 -15.38
N SER A 246 -2.43 6.03 -16.22
CA SER A 246 -3.60 6.83 -16.63
C SER A 246 -4.50 7.19 -15.45
N ALA A 247 -4.70 6.29 -14.49
CA ALA A 247 -5.46 6.56 -13.27
C ALA A 247 -4.74 7.58 -12.37
N ALA A 248 -3.42 7.45 -12.20
CA ALA A 248 -2.60 8.39 -11.44
C ALA A 248 -2.62 9.79 -12.06
N GLU A 249 -2.48 9.89 -13.39
CA GLU A 249 -2.52 11.16 -14.12
C GLU A 249 -3.89 11.83 -14.05
N GLY A 250 -4.97 11.06 -14.27
CA GLY A 250 -6.33 11.57 -14.16
C GLY A 250 -6.66 12.11 -12.77
N LEU A 251 -6.26 11.36 -11.71
CA LEU A 251 -6.46 11.75 -10.32
C LEU A 251 -5.65 13.01 -9.98
N ALA A 252 -4.36 13.05 -10.33
CA ALA A 252 -3.49 14.19 -10.08
C ALA A 252 -3.98 15.45 -10.81
N SER A 253 -4.39 15.33 -12.08
CA SER A 253 -4.92 16.44 -12.87
C SER A 253 -6.24 16.99 -12.31
N GLN A 254 -7.12 16.12 -11.81
CA GLN A 254 -8.35 16.54 -11.14
C GLN A 254 -8.06 17.35 -9.87
N ILE A 255 -7.14 16.87 -9.03
CA ILE A 255 -6.74 17.54 -7.78
C ILE A 255 -6.07 18.90 -8.06
N GLU A 256 -5.26 18.99 -9.10
CA GLU A 256 -4.56 20.23 -9.49
C GLU A 256 -5.48 21.27 -10.13
N ALA A 257 -6.68 20.87 -10.57
CA ALA A 257 -7.68 21.77 -11.17
C ALA A 257 -8.70 22.31 -10.17
N ALA A 258 -8.76 21.77 -8.95
CA ALA A 258 -9.69 22.14 -7.88
C ALA A 258 -9.13 23.28 -7.04
#